data_ba28484aa03b655edd3c752d1ec96c99
#
_entry.id   ba28484aa03b655edd3c752d1ec96c99
#
_cell.length_a   1.000
_cell.length_b   1.000
_cell.length_c   1.000
_cell.angle_alpha   90.00
_cell.angle_beta   90.00
_cell.angle_gamma   90.00
#
_symmetry.space_group_name_H-M   'P 1'
#
loop_
_entity.id
_entity.type
_entity.pdbx_description
1 polymer ?
#
loop_
_entity_poly.entity_id
_entity_poly.type
_entity_poly.pdbx_seq_one_letter_code
_entity_poly.pdbx_strand_id
1 'polypeptide(L)'
;MKNIRNFCIIAHIDRGKSTLADRLLEFTKTVQVTGGQMLDNMDLEKERGITIKSHAIQMEHEYKGEKYVLNLIDTPGHVDFSYEVSRSIAACEGALLIVDATQGVQAQTISNLYMAIDHDLEIIPIVNKCDMDSAMPEEVEDEIIDLLGCERSEIIRASGKTGLGVEEILSAVIERVPHPVGDEEAPLQALIFDSVYNTFRGVIAYFKIVNGVLRSGDEVKFFNTGKEYEADEIGVLKMDLSPRKELRTGDVGYIISGIKTSKEVKVGDTITHIDRPCSKAISGFEEVKPMVFAGVYPIDASDFEDLRSSLEKLQLNDASLTFQPESSLALGFGFRCGFLGLLHMEIIQERLDREFDMDVITTVPNVSYRIYDKQGGMTEVHNPGGMPEPTLIERIEEPFISASIITDTSFIGPIMTLCLGKRGELEKQNYISGNRVEIQFKMPLGEIVIDFYDKLKSISKGYASFDYHQDSYRPSKLVKLDILLNGESVDALSTLTHVDNAYDMGRRMCEKLKELIPRQQFDIAIQAAIGAKIIARETIKAVRKDVTAKCYGGDISRKRKLLEKQKKGKKRMKQIGNVEVPQKAFLAVLKLD
;
A
#
# COMPACT_ATOMS: atom_id res chain seq x y z
N MET A 1 -26.73 -20.60 -8.43
CA MET A 1 -25.30 -20.97 -8.39
C MET A 1 -24.68 -21.29 -9.77
N LYS A 2 -25.25 -22.20 -10.59
CA LYS A 2 -24.58 -22.66 -11.85
C LYS A 2 -24.18 -21.55 -12.83
N ASN A 3 -24.93 -20.45 -12.85
CA ASN A 3 -24.69 -19.33 -13.77
C ASN A 3 -23.97 -18.15 -13.09
N ILE A 4 -23.35 -18.34 -11.92
CA ILE A 4 -22.53 -17.33 -11.23
C ILE A 4 -21.06 -17.62 -11.47
N ARG A 5 -20.27 -16.57 -11.73
CA ARG A 5 -18.81 -16.62 -11.82
C ARG A 5 -18.21 -15.48 -11.00
N ASN A 6 -17.42 -15.82 -9.98
CA ASN A 6 -16.69 -14.85 -9.19
C ASN A 6 -15.22 -14.91 -9.57
N PHE A 7 -14.67 -13.83 -10.04
CA PHE A 7 -13.30 -13.79 -10.52
C PHE A 7 -12.64 -12.44 -10.19
N CYS A 8 -11.33 -12.46 -10.04
CA CYS A 8 -10.52 -11.27 -9.84
C CYS A 8 -9.57 -11.05 -11.03
N ILE A 9 -8.98 -9.86 -11.06
CA ILE A 9 -7.92 -9.53 -12.00
C ILE A 9 -6.62 -9.38 -11.23
N ILE A 10 -5.62 -10.17 -11.55
CA ILE A 10 -4.27 -10.09 -11.01
C ILE A 10 -3.30 -9.60 -12.08
N ALA A 11 -2.54 -8.57 -11.77
CA ALA A 11 -1.61 -7.94 -12.68
C ALA A 11 -0.53 -7.18 -11.92
N HIS A 12 0.59 -6.94 -12.54
CA HIS A 12 1.54 -5.95 -12.07
C HIS A 12 1.03 -4.52 -12.29
N ILE A 13 1.61 -3.53 -11.63
CA ILE A 13 1.26 -2.10 -11.77
C ILE A 13 1.41 -1.65 -13.23
N ASP A 14 0.54 -0.75 -13.70
CA ASP A 14 0.55 -0.13 -15.04
C ASP A 14 0.42 -1.10 -16.23
N ARG A 15 -0.16 -2.30 -16.01
CA ARG A 15 -0.35 -3.31 -17.08
C ARG A 15 -1.72 -3.26 -17.75
N GLY A 16 -2.49 -2.20 -17.48
CA GLY A 16 -3.80 -1.99 -18.07
C GLY A 16 -4.92 -2.80 -17.42
N LYS A 17 -4.76 -3.15 -16.13
CA LYS A 17 -5.77 -3.84 -15.33
C LYS A 17 -7.11 -3.08 -15.34
N SER A 18 -7.12 -1.83 -14.86
CA SER A 18 -8.33 -0.99 -14.79
C SER A 18 -8.90 -0.73 -16.18
N THR A 19 -8.05 -0.53 -17.21
CA THR A 19 -8.50 -0.34 -18.60
C THR A 19 -9.18 -1.59 -19.15
N LEU A 20 -8.68 -2.80 -18.85
CA LEU A 20 -9.32 -4.04 -19.28
C LEU A 20 -10.62 -4.27 -18.51
N ALA A 21 -10.64 -4.00 -17.21
CA ALA A 21 -11.85 -4.09 -16.40
C ALA A 21 -12.95 -3.16 -16.91
N ASP A 22 -12.63 -1.92 -17.27
CA ASP A 22 -13.57 -0.98 -17.89
C ASP A 22 -14.14 -1.54 -19.22
N ARG A 23 -13.30 -2.19 -20.03
CA ARG A 23 -13.77 -2.82 -21.28
C ARG A 23 -14.73 -4.00 -21.04
N LEU A 24 -14.49 -4.81 -20.00
CA LEU A 24 -15.42 -5.86 -19.60
C LEU A 24 -16.78 -5.27 -19.18
N LEU A 25 -16.77 -4.16 -18.41
CA LEU A 25 -17.99 -3.45 -18.01
C LEU A 25 -18.74 -2.81 -19.18
N GLU A 26 -18.03 -2.23 -20.15
CA GLU A 26 -18.62 -1.66 -21.36
C GLU A 26 -19.24 -2.76 -22.24
N PHE A 27 -18.52 -3.86 -22.46
CA PHE A 27 -18.97 -4.97 -23.31
C PHE A 27 -20.23 -5.65 -22.73
N THR A 28 -20.28 -5.82 -21.42
CA THR A 28 -21.46 -6.36 -20.72
C THR A 28 -22.60 -5.34 -20.56
N LYS A 29 -22.44 -4.10 -21.08
CA LYS A 29 -23.39 -3.00 -20.97
C LYS A 29 -23.76 -2.65 -19.52
N THR A 30 -22.88 -3.00 -18.59
CA THR A 30 -23.03 -2.62 -17.17
C THR A 30 -22.85 -1.12 -16.99
N VAL A 31 -22.06 -0.50 -17.89
CA VAL A 31 -21.78 0.94 -17.92
C VAL A 31 -22.01 1.48 -19.33
N GLN A 32 -22.45 2.74 -19.43
CA GLN A 32 -22.46 3.46 -20.70
C GLN A 32 -21.05 3.99 -21.00
N VAL A 33 -20.62 3.91 -22.27
CA VAL A 33 -19.30 4.38 -22.72
C VAL A 33 -19.12 5.86 -22.40
N THR A 34 -18.30 6.20 -21.43
CA THR A 34 -18.06 7.60 -21.02
C THR A 34 -16.57 8.00 -21.06
N GLY A 35 -15.68 7.06 -21.40
CA GLY A 35 -14.23 7.31 -21.54
C GLY A 35 -13.60 7.78 -20.21
N GLY A 36 -12.99 6.87 -19.47
CA GLY A 36 -12.26 7.14 -18.22
C GLY A 36 -12.09 5.86 -17.40
N GLN A 37 -11.20 5.88 -16.43
CA GLN A 37 -11.04 4.79 -15.47
C GLN A 37 -12.19 4.83 -14.47
N MET A 38 -13.22 4.00 -14.72
CA MET A 38 -14.48 4.06 -13.97
C MET A 38 -14.42 3.34 -12.62
N LEU A 39 -13.55 2.34 -12.51
CA LEU A 39 -13.33 1.60 -11.27
C LEU A 39 -12.46 2.37 -10.28
N ASP A 40 -11.57 3.23 -10.77
CA ASP A 40 -10.72 4.06 -9.93
C ASP A 40 -11.54 5.24 -9.41
N ASN A 41 -12.13 5.10 -8.23
CA ASN A 41 -13.05 6.10 -7.64
C ASN A 41 -12.31 7.27 -6.98
N MET A 42 -11.06 7.09 -6.62
CA MET A 42 -10.23 8.13 -6.00
C MET A 42 -9.46 8.90 -7.07
N ASP A 43 -9.41 10.24 -6.96
CA ASP A 43 -8.59 11.06 -7.85
C ASP A 43 -7.12 10.64 -7.81
N LEU A 44 -6.67 10.17 -6.67
CA LEU A 44 -5.33 9.66 -6.42
C LEU A 44 -5.03 8.38 -7.20
N GLU A 45 -6.00 7.47 -7.34
CA GLU A 45 -5.90 6.27 -8.17
C GLU A 45 -5.71 6.63 -9.64
N LYS A 46 -6.51 7.58 -10.13
CA LYS A 46 -6.43 8.07 -11.53
C LYS A 46 -5.11 8.76 -11.84
N GLU A 47 -4.63 9.61 -10.93
CA GLU A 47 -3.37 10.34 -11.11
C GLU A 47 -2.15 9.43 -11.07
N ARG A 48 -2.14 8.44 -10.18
CA ARG A 48 -1.01 7.51 -10.02
C ARG A 48 -1.11 6.27 -10.91
N GLY A 49 -2.26 6.03 -11.53
CA GLY A 49 -2.52 4.85 -12.38
C GLY A 49 -2.52 3.54 -11.60
N ILE A 50 -2.81 3.57 -10.29
CA ILE A 50 -2.82 2.40 -9.41
C ILE A 50 -4.19 2.24 -8.75
N THR A 51 -4.66 1.01 -8.62
CA THR A 51 -5.82 0.70 -7.78
C THR A 51 -5.34 0.61 -6.33
N ILE A 52 -5.93 1.41 -5.45
CA ILE A 52 -5.61 1.45 -4.02
C ILE A 52 -6.58 0.56 -3.26
N LYS A 53 -7.88 0.59 -3.63
CA LYS A 53 -8.93 -0.20 -3.00
C LYS A 53 -9.52 -1.24 -3.95
N SER A 54 -9.88 -2.39 -3.38
CA SER A 54 -10.62 -3.41 -4.12
C SER A 54 -12.03 -2.92 -4.42
N HIS A 55 -12.51 -3.17 -5.63
CA HIS A 55 -13.87 -2.89 -6.04
C HIS A 55 -14.55 -4.15 -6.55
N ALA A 56 -15.73 -4.45 -6.05
CA ALA A 56 -16.53 -5.56 -6.55
C ALA A 56 -17.68 -5.01 -7.41
N ILE A 57 -17.85 -5.56 -8.61
CA ILE A 57 -18.94 -5.17 -9.50
C ILE A 57 -19.60 -6.39 -10.12
N GLN A 58 -20.93 -6.41 -10.04
CA GLN A 58 -21.75 -7.42 -10.67
C GLN A 58 -22.12 -7.01 -12.10
N MET A 59 -21.79 -7.87 -13.06
CA MET A 59 -22.15 -7.77 -14.46
C MET A 59 -23.15 -8.87 -14.83
N GLU A 60 -23.98 -8.62 -15.83
CA GLU A 60 -24.86 -9.63 -16.44
C GLU A 60 -24.44 -9.82 -17.89
N HIS A 61 -24.26 -11.06 -18.31
CA HIS A 61 -23.87 -11.39 -19.68
C HIS A 61 -24.67 -12.58 -20.19
N GLU A 62 -25.09 -12.51 -21.47
CA GLU A 62 -25.79 -13.61 -22.14
C GLU A 62 -24.79 -14.40 -22.99
N TYR A 63 -24.65 -15.69 -22.70
CA TYR A 63 -23.76 -16.59 -23.42
C TYR A 63 -24.49 -17.86 -23.82
N LYS A 64 -24.46 -18.18 -25.12
CA LYS A 64 -25.15 -19.35 -25.70
C LYS A 64 -26.66 -19.45 -25.35
N GLY A 65 -27.32 -18.28 -25.18
CA GLY A 65 -28.75 -18.21 -24.84
C GLY A 65 -29.06 -18.34 -23.33
N GLU A 66 -28.06 -18.46 -22.49
CA GLU A 66 -28.20 -18.46 -21.02
C GLU A 66 -27.66 -17.16 -20.43
N LYS A 67 -28.32 -16.69 -19.36
CA LYS A 67 -27.86 -15.51 -18.62
C LYS A 67 -26.90 -15.92 -17.49
N TYR A 68 -25.75 -15.27 -17.46
CA TYR A 68 -24.74 -15.43 -16.43
C TYR A 68 -24.61 -14.16 -15.61
N VAL A 69 -24.33 -14.34 -14.32
CA VAL A 69 -23.95 -13.31 -13.38
C VAL A 69 -22.45 -13.41 -13.15
N LEU A 70 -21.74 -12.33 -13.48
CA LEU A 70 -20.29 -12.25 -13.39
C LEU A 70 -19.94 -11.22 -12.32
N ASN A 71 -19.34 -11.65 -11.22
CA ASN A 71 -18.86 -10.77 -10.18
C ASN A 71 -17.35 -10.58 -10.36
N LEU A 72 -16.98 -9.38 -10.81
CA LEU A 72 -15.59 -8.97 -10.91
C LEU A 72 -15.17 -8.33 -9.59
N ILE A 73 -14.10 -8.83 -9.00
CA ILE A 73 -13.43 -8.21 -7.85
C ILE A 73 -12.09 -7.66 -8.34
N ASP A 74 -12.03 -6.33 -8.49
CA ASP A 74 -10.80 -5.66 -8.89
C ASP A 74 -9.85 -5.56 -7.69
N THR A 75 -8.57 -5.91 -7.88
CA THR A 75 -7.57 -6.02 -6.81
C THR A 75 -6.49 -4.97 -6.96
N PRO A 76 -5.91 -4.43 -5.86
CA PRO A 76 -4.70 -3.64 -5.96
C PRO A 76 -3.56 -4.42 -6.65
N GLY A 77 -2.64 -3.70 -7.30
CA GLY A 77 -1.50 -4.31 -7.99
C GLY A 77 -0.17 -4.15 -7.26
N HIS A 78 -0.10 -3.42 -6.13
CA HIS A 78 1.14 -3.07 -5.45
C HIS A 78 1.43 -4.00 -4.27
N VAL A 79 2.73 -4.28 -4.02
CA VAL A 79 3.18 -5.15 -2.91
C VAL A 79 2.67 -4.70 -1.53
N ASP A 80 2.60 -3.39 -1.28
CA ASP A 80 2.09 -2.84 -0.02
C ASP A 80 0.64 -3.27 0.27
N PHE A 81 -0.13 -3.60 -0.77
CA PHE A 81 -1.53 -4.02 -0.70
C PHE A 81 -1.73 -5.53 -0.90
N SER A 82 -0.67 -6.34 -0.78
CA SER A 82 -0.73 -7.81 -0.95
C SER A 82 -1.79 -8.47 -0.08
N TYR A 83 -2.03 -7.92 1.10
CA TYR A 83 -3.05 -8.38 2.02
C TYR A 83 -4.49 -8.17 1.47
N GLU A 84 -4.77 -7.03 0.84
CA GLU A 84 -6.05 -6.77 0.18
C GLU A 84 -6.24 -7.67 -1.03
N VAL A 85 -5.16 -7.92 -1.78
CA VAL A 85 -5.14 -8.87 -2.89
C VAL A 85 -5.51 -10.27 -2.41
N SER A 86 -4.89 -10.77 -1.35
CA SER A 86 -5.17 -12.10 -0.78
C SER A 86 -6.64 -12.27 -0.39
N ARG A 87 -7.26 -11.25 0.21
CA ARG A 87 -8.68 -11.29 0.59
C ARG A 87 -9.62 -11.30 -0.61
N SER A 88 -9.32 -10.50 -1.61
CA SER A 88 -10.09 -10.45 -2.85
C SER A 88 -10.01 -11.78 -3.59
N ILE A 89 -8.83 -12.39 -3.62
CA ILE A 89 -8.58 -13.73 -4.19
C ILE A 89 -9.42 -14.78 -3.43
N ALA A 90 -9.45 -14.76 -2.10
CA ALA A 90 -10.24 -15.70 -1.29
C ALA A 90 -11.76 -15.63 -1.56
N ALA A 91 -12.26 -14.53 -2.13
CA ALA A 91 -13.65 -14.37 -2.51
C ALA A 91 -13.96 -14.86 -3.94
N CYS A 92 -12.98 -15.37 -4.68
CA CYS A 92 -13.11 -15.76 -6.10
C CYS A 92 -12.96 -17.26 -6.32
N GLU A 93 -13.44 -17.74 -7.46
CA GLU A 93 -13.19 -19.08 -7.99
C GLU A 93 -12.25 -19.05 -9.20
N GLY A 94 -11.99 -17.87 -9.77
CA GLY A 94 -11.04 -17.72 -10.87
C GLY A 94 -10.28 -16.41 -10.84
N ALA A 95 -9.17 -16.34 -11.58
CA ALA A 95 -8.35 -15.16 -11.71
C ALA A 95 -7.93 -14.94 -13.17
N LEU A 96 -8.08 -13.70 -13.66
CA LEU A 96 -7.50 -13.24 -14.90
C LEU A 96 -6.07 -12.79 -14.65
N LEU A 97 -5.09 -13.55 -15.15
CA LEU A 97 -3.68 -13.21 -15.06
C LEU A 97 -3.28 -12.34 -16.25
N ILE A 98 -3.12 -11.03 -16.00
CA ILE A 98 -2.74 -10.07 -17.06
C ILE A 98 -1.23 -9.90 -17.10
N VAL A 99 -0.65 -10.19 -18.27
CA VAL A 99 0.76 -9.96 -18.59
C VAL A 99 0.85 -8.96 -19.74
N ASP A 100 1.73 -7.99 -19.61
CA ASP A 100 1.94 -6.95 -20.64
C ASP A 100 2.80 -7.48 -21.79
N ALA A 101 2.28 -7.42 -23.02
CA ALA A 101 2.97 -7.87 -24.23
C ALA A 101 4.31 -7.16 -24.49
N THR A 102 4.54 -6.00 -23.87
CA THR A 102 5.77 -5.21 -24.06
C THR A 102 6.84 -5.47 -23.01
N GLN A 103 6.47 -6.05 -21.86
CA GLN A 103 7.37 -6.21 -20.70
C GLN A 103 7.41 -7.62 -20.13
N GLY A 104 6.46 -8.49 -20.50
CA GLY A 104 6.39 -9.88 -20.06
C GLY A 104 6.08 -10.07 -18.56
N VAL A 105 6.40 -11.24 -18.04
CA VAL A 105 6.16 -11.62 -16.64
C VAL A 105 7.04 -10.82 -15.69
N GLN A 106 6.47 -10.39 -14.55
CA GLN A 106 7.13 -9.57 -13.53
C GLN A 106 6.94 -10.13 -12.12
N ALA A 107 7.71 -9.63 -11.12
CA ALA A 107 7.74 -10.19 -9.78
C ALA A 107 6.35 -10.26 -9.11
N GLN A 108 5.58 -9.18 -9.15
CA GLN A 108 4.23 -9.16 -8.58
C GLN A 108 3.25 -10.06 -9.34
N THR A 109 3.47 -10.30 -10.65
CA THR A 109 2.69 -11.27 -11.42
C THR A 109 2.87 -12.66 -10.84
N ILE A 110 4.10 -13.03 -10.51
CA ILE A 110 4.44 -14.35 -9.94
C ILE A 110 3.88 -14.48 -8.52
N SER A 111 4.09 -13.48 -7.66
CA SER A 111 3.60 -13.52 -6.27
C SER A 111 2.07 -13.61 -6.21
N ASN A 112 1.37 -12.80 -7.01
CA ASN A 112 -0.09 -12.83 -7.07
C ASN A 112 -0.60 -14.15 -7.68
N LEU A 113 0.12 -14.71 -8.64
CA LEU A 113 -0.20 -16.01 -9.21
C LEU A 113 -0.10 -17.13 -8.16
N TYR A 114 0.99 -17.15 -7.37
CA TYR A 114 1.12 -18.15 -6.30
C TYR A 114 0.02 -18.01 -5.26
N MET A 115 -0.34 -16.80 -4.86
CA MET A 115 -1.50 -16.59 -3.97
C MET A 115 -2.80 -17.14 -4.58
N ALA A 116 -3.02 -16.96 -5.89
CA ALA A 116 -4.21 -17.49 -6.57
C ALA A 116 -4.20 -19.03 -6.63
N ILE A 117 -3.02 -19.63 -6.84
CA ILE A 117 -2.85 -21.10 -6.85
C ILE A 117 -3.06 -21.67 -5.43
N ASP A 118 -2.55 -21.03 -4.39
CA ASP A 118 -2.73 -21.45 -2.99
C ASP A 118 -4.20 -21.44 -2.56
N HIS A 119 -5.02 -20.64 -3.25
CA HIS A 119 -6.48 -20.59 -3.07
C HIS A 119 -7.26 -21.46 -4.07
N ASP A 120 -6.58 -22.35 -4.84
CA ASP A 120 -7.18 -23.23 -5.83
C ASP A 120 -8.01 -22.52 -6.93
N LEU A 121 -7.62 -21.28 -7.33
CA LEU A 121 -8.31 -20.54 -8.36
C LEU A 121 -7.99 -21.06 -9.76
N GLU A 122 -9.01 -21.11 -10.63
CA GLU A 122 -8.79 -21.30 -12.08
C GLU A 122 -8.10 -20.07 -12.68
N ILE A 123 -6.95 -20.25 -13.32
CA ILE A 123 -6.16 -19.16 -13.90
C ILE A 123 -6.41 -19.05 -15.40
N ILE A 124 -6.83 -17.86 -15.83
CA ILE A 124 -6.98 -17.53 -17.26
C ILE A 124 -5.87 -16.57 -17.65
N PRO A 125 -4.83 -17.01 -18.37
CA PRO A 125 -3.73 -16.15 -18.78
C PRO A 125 -4.12 -15.24 -19.95
N ILE A 126 -3.76 -13.97 -19.85
CA ILE A 126 -4.06 -12.92 -20.83
C ILE A 126 -2.79 -12.14 -21.14
N VAL A 127 -2.45 -12.05 -22.42
CA VAL A 127 -1.40 -11.14 -22.93
C VAL A 127 -2.07 -9.85 -23.38
N ASN A 128 -1.89 -8.79 -22.60
CA ASN A 128 -2.54 -7.49 -22.83
C ASN A 128 -1.60 -6.52 -23.57
N LYS A 129 -2.17 -5.45 -24.13
CA LYS A 129 -1.48 -4.41 -24.92
C LYS A 129 -0.91 -4.94 -26.26
N CYS A 130 -1.55 -5.95 -26.84
CA CYS A 130 -1.14 -6.49 -28.15
C CYS A 130 -1.29 -5.49 -29.31
N ASP A 131 -1.90 -4.33 -29.08
CA ASP A 131 -2.04 -3.22 -30.02
C ASP A 131 -0.80 -2.33 -30.12
N MET A 132 0.19 -2.50 -29.27
CA MET A 132 1.39 -1.66 -29.27
C MET A 132 2.43 -2.16 -30.28
N ASP A 133 3.13 -1.23 -30.95
CA ASP A 133 4.19 -1.56 -31.92
C ASP A 133 5.37 -2.31 -31.28
N SER A 134 5.58 -2.13 -29.98
CA SER A 134 6.62 -2.82 -29.20
C SER A 134 6.17 -4.13 -28.56
N ALA A 135 4.98 -4.60 -28.87
CA ALA A 135 4.45 -5.84 -28.31
C ALA A 135 5.20 -7.06 -28.86
N MET A 136 5.54 -7.99 -27.98
CA MET A 136 6.19 -9.26 -28.26
C MET A 136 5.31 -10.43 -27.74
N PRO A 137 4.07 -10.58 -28.27
CA PRO A 137 3.11 -11.50 -27.68
C PRO A 137 3.59 -12.97 -27.68
N GLU A 138 4.33 -13.40 -28.69
CA GLU A 138 4.83 -14.78 -28.80
C GLU A 138 5.88 -15.11 -27.73
N GLU A 139 6.81 -14.17 -27.45
CA GLU A 139 7.82 -14.31 -26.41
C GLU A 139 7.16 -14.33 -25.02
N VAL A 140 6.16 -13.48 -24.81
CA VAL A 140 5.44 -13.39 -23.53
C VAL A 140 4.54 -14.63 -23.32
N GLU A 141 3.97 -15.19 -24.38
CA GLU A 141 3.26 -16.48 -24.32
C GLU A 141 4.20 -17.61 -23.88
N ASP A 142 5.45 -17.64 -24.40
CA ASP A 142 6.44 -18.63 -23.99
C ASP A 142 6.78 -18.47 -22.48
N GLU A 143 6.96 -17.23 -21.98
CA GLU A 143 7.16 -16.98 -20.55
C GLU A 143 5.98 -17.50 -19.70
N ILE A 144 4.74 -17.30 -20.15
CA ILE A 144 3.53 -17.77 -19.47
C ILE A 144 3.45 -19.30 -19.48
N ILE A 145 3.77 -19.94 -20.62
CA ILE A 145 3.80 -21.40 -20.74
C ILE A 145 4.83 -22.00 -19.79
N ASP A 146 6.03 -21.42 -19.73
CA ASP A 146 7.07 -21.86 -18.80
C ASP A 146 6.66 -21.72 -17.34
N LEU A 147 5.86 -20.68 -17.01
CA LEU A 147 5.40 -20.39 -15.66
C LEU A 147 4.22 -21.27 -15.21
N LEU A 148 3.23 -21.47 -16.09
CA LEU A 148 1.96 -22.13 -15.76
C LEU A 148 1.92 -23.60 -16.23
N GLY A 149 2.75 -23.98 -17.19
CA GLY A 149 2.65 -25.29 -17.86
C GLY A 149 1.40 -25.45 -18.72
N CYS A 150 0.76 -24.34 -19.13
CA CYS A 150 -0.46 -24.36 -19.94
C CYS A 150 -0.14 -24.49 -21.44
N GLU A 151 -1.18 -24.81 -22.25
CA GLU A 151 -1.03 -24.80 -23.71
C GLU A 151 -1.18 -23.36 -24.25
N ARG A 152 -0.46 -23.05 -25.35
CA ARG A 152 -0.55 -21.73 -26.00
C ARG A 152 -1.99 -21.35 -26.41
N SER A 153 -2.82 -22.33 -26.75
CA SER A 153 -4.23 -22.14 -27.08
C SER A 153 -5.10 -21.64 -25.94
N GLU A 154 -4.62 -21.78 -24.71
CA GLU A 154 -5.32 -21.33 -23.49
C GLU A 154 -5.04 -19.86 -23.16
N ILE A 155 -4.02 -19.26 -23.82
CA ILE A 155 -3.61 -17.87 -23.60
C ILE A 155 -4.40 -16.95 -24.54
N ILE A 156 -5.02 -15.92 -23.98
CA ILE A 156 -5.84 -14.97 -24.73
C ILE A 156 -5.04 -13.70 -25.03
N ARG A 157 -4.92 -13.35 -26.30
CA ARG A 157 -4.35 -12.06 -26.72
C ARG A 157 -5.40 -10.97 -26.61
N ALA A 158 -5.09 -9.87 -25.92
CA ALA A 158 -6.03 -8.81 -25.64
C ALA A 158 -5.43 -7.42 -25.77
N SER A 159 -6.32 -6.43 -25.87
CA SER A 159 -6.01 -5.03 -25.71
C SER A 159 -7.15 -4.31 -25.00
N GLY A 160 -6.93 -3.88 -23.77
CA GLY A 160 -7.89 -3.07 -23.04
C GLY A 160 -8.19 -1.74 -23.74
N LYS A 161 -7.25 -1.22 -24.54
CA LYS A 161 -7.43 0.03 -25.30
C LYS A 161 -8.37 -0.14 -26.50
N THR A 162 -8.21 -1.20 -27.29
CA THR A 162 -8.97 -1.41 -28.52
C THR A 162 -10.19 -2.29 -28.34
N GLY A 163 -10.27 -3.07 -27.25
CA GLY A 163 -11.31 -4.06 -27.02
C GLY A 163 -11.03 -5.44 -27.64
N LEU A 164 -9.83 -5.63 -28.23
CA LEU A 164 -9.42 -6.93 -28.76
C LEU A 164 -9.43 -7.99 -27.65
N GLY A 165 -9.98 -9.19 -27.92
CA GLY A 165 -9.96 -10.33 -27.01
C GLY A 165 -10.96 -10.27 -25.85
N VAL A 166 -11.77 -9.22 -25.73
CA VAL A 166 -12.69 -9.04 -24.58
C VAL A 166 -13.81 -10.08 -24.58
N GLU A 167 -14.35 -10.40 -25.75
CA GLU A 167 -15.39 -11.43 -25.88
C GLU A 167 -14.85 -12.82 -25.54
N GLU A 168 -13.63 -13.12 -25.98
CA GLU A 168 -12.91 -14.35 -25.69
C GLU A 168 -12.63 -14.50 -24.20
N ILE A 169 -12.26 -13.40 -23.51
CA ILE A 169 -12.05 -13.37 -22.06
C ILE A 169 -13.36 -13.70 -21.32
N LEU A 170 -14.48 -13.05 -21.69
CA LEU A 170 -15.78 -13.32 -21.06
C LEU A 170 -16.24 -14.76 -21.31
N SER A 171 -16.01 -15.28 -22.52
CA SER A 171 -16.31 -16.67 -22.86
C SER A 171 -15.47 -17.64 -22.02
N ALA A 172 -14.16 -17.39 -21.88
CA ALA A 172 -13.26 -18.19 -21.06
C ALA A 172 -13.65 -18.15 -19.57
N VAL A 173 -14.04 -16.97 -19.04
CA VAL A 173 -14.55 -16.85 -17.66
C VAL A 173 -15.77 -17.74 -17.46
N ILE A 174 -16.72 -17.73 -18.37
CA ILE A 174 -17.95 -18.53 -18.26
C ILE A 174 -17.66 -20.02 -18.38
N GLU A 175 -16.79 -20.43 -19.29
CA GLU A 175 -16.52 -21.84 -19.60
C GLU A 175 -15.52 -22.48 -18.62
N ARG A 176 -14.49 -21.75 -18.18
CA ARG A 176 -13.39 -22.29 -17.40
C ARG A 176 -13.54 -22.04 -15.89
N VAL A 177 -13.95 -20.83 -15.47
CA VAL A 177 -14.10 -20.56 -14.03
C VAL A 177 -15.23 -21.43 -13.48
N PRO A 178 -14.99 -22.23 -12.42
CA PRO A 178 -16.04 -23.03 -11.81
C PRO A 178 -17.12 -22.14 -11.17
N HIS A 179 -18.33 -22.65 -11.11
CA HIS A 179 -19.37 -21.96 -10.34
C HIS A 179 -19.11 -22.13 -8.84
N PRO A 180 -19.55 -21.19 -7.98
CA PRO A 180 -19.45 -21.31 -6.53
C PRO A 180 -20.07 -22.61 -6.05
N VAL A 181 -19.43 -23.25 -5.07
CA VAL A 181 -19.91 -24.49 -4.44
C VAL A 181 -20.30 -24.19 -3.00
N GLY A 182 -21.47 -24.66 -2.57
CA GLY A 182 -21.94 -24.50 -1.19
C GLY A 182 -23.38 -25.00 -1.04
N ASP A 183 -23.89 -24.95 0.19
CA ASP A 183 -25.20 -25.48 0.54
C ASP A 183 -26.12 -24.34 1.05
N GLU A 184 -27.22 -24.08 0.35
CA GLU A 184 -28.20 -23.06 0.73
C GLU A 184 -28.97 -23.42 2.02
N GLU A 185 -29.07 -24.71 2.35
CA GLU A 185 -29.75 -25.19 3.55
C GLU A 185 -28.84 -25.21 4.80
N ALA A 186 -27.53 -25.01 4.61
CA ALA A 186 -26.58 -24.93 5.72
C ALA A 186 -26.72 -23.60 6.51
N PRO A 187 -26.18 -23.51 7.73
CA PRO A 187 -26.05 -22.25 8.44
C PRO A 187 -25.31 -21.21 7.62
N LEU A 188 -25.74 -19.95 7.72
CA LEU A 188 -25.10 -18.85 6.99
C LEU A 188 -23.61 -18.75 7.32
N GLN A 189 -22.81 -18.70 6.27
CA GLN A 189 -21.39 -18.35 6.31
C GLN A 189 -21.10 -17.39 5.16
N ALA A 190 -20.85 -16.13 5.48
CA ALA A 190 -20.45 -15.14 4.50
C ALA A 190 -19.12 -14.53 4.89
N LEU A 191 -18.14 -14.53 3.95
CA LEU A 191 -16.80 -14.00 4.13
C LEU A 191 -16.79 -12.50 3.81
N ILE A 192 -16.39 -11.67 4.76
CA ILE A 192 -16.16 -10.24 4.53
C ILE A 192 -14.79 -10.09 3.86
N PHE A 193 -14.74 -9.57 2.65
CA PHE A 193 -13.49 -9.34 1.93
C PHE A 193 -13.08 -7.86 1.88
N ASP A 194 -14.03 -6.90 2.08
CA ASP A 194 -13.73 -5.47 2.16
C ASP A 194 -14.81 -4.72 2.95
N SER A 195 -14.54 -3.47 3.32
CA SER A 195 -15.52 -2.58 3.94
C SER A 195 -15.25 -1.11 3.62
N VAL A 196 -16.32 -0.32 3.53
CA VAL A 196 -16.26 1.13 3.30
C VAL A 196 -17.12 1.84 4.32
N TYR A 197 -16.61 2.92 4.89
CA TYR A 197 -17.38 3.78 5.77
C TYR A 197 -18.11 4.87 5.00
N ASN A 198 -19.38 4.98 5.22
CA ASN A 198 -20.24 6.05 4.69
C ASN A 198 -20.76 6.89 5.85
N THR A 199 -20.61 8.21 5.78
CA THR A 199 -20.99 9.14 6.86
C THR A 199 -22.48 9.08 7.23
N PHE A 200 -23.35 8.67 6.29
CA PHE A 200 -24.79 8.59 6.48
C PHE A 200 -25.30 7.19 6.82
N ARG A 201 -24.63 6.15 6.29
CA ARG A 201 -25.06 4.74 6.41
C ARG A 201 -24.23 3.92 7.37
N GLY A 202 -23.12 4.48 7.89
CA GLY A 202 -22.15 3.74 8.70
C GLY A 202 -21.26 2.83 7.86
N VAL A 203 -20.80 1.73 8.43
CA VAL A 203 -19.96 0.75 7.74
C VAL A 203 -20.80 -0.09 6.78
N ILE A 204 -20.37 -0.15 5.53
CA ILE A 204 -20.90 -1.03 4.49
C ILE A 204 -19.87 -2.15 4.33
N ALA A 205 -20.22 -3.38 4.73
CA ALA A 205 -19.34 -4.52 4.57
C ALA A 205 -19.64 -5.27 3.27
N TYR A 206 -18.60 -5.57 2.50
CA TYR A 206 -18.69 -6.36 1.27
C TYR A 206 -18.34 -7.80 1.59
N PHE A 207 -19.19 -8.73 1.13
CA PHE A 207 -19.04 -10.12 1.45
C PHE A 207 -19.40 -11.06 0.30
N LYS A 208 -18.94 -12.30 0.40
CA LYS A 208 -19.38 -13.43 -0.42
C LYS A 208 -20.06 -14.47 0.45
N ILE A 209 -21.23 -14.94 0.04
CA ILE A 209 -21.93 -16.04 0.72
C ILE A 209 -21.32 -17.37 0.27
N VAL A 210 -20.74 -18.09 1.22
CA VAL A 210 -20.18 -19.45 1.00
C VAL A 210 -21.26 -20.51 1.24
N ASN A 211 -22.05 -20.36 2.31
CA ASN A 211 -23.16 -21.24 2.61
C ASN A 211 -24.35 -20.45 3.14
N GLY A 212 -25.56 -21.01 2.96
CA GLY A 212 -26.78 -20.45 3.50
C GLY A 212 -27.39 -19.33 2.65
N VAL A 213 -28.32 -18.63 3.23
CA VAL A 213 -29.09 -17.53 2.62
C VAL A 213 -29.16 -16.39 3.63
N LEU A 214 -28.98 -15.16 3.19
CA LEU A 214 -29.12 -13.95 4.00
C LEU A 214 -30.28 -13.10 3.48
N ARG A 215 -31.14 -12.63 4.38
CA ARG A 215 -32.28 -11.76 4.07
C ARG A 215 -32.17 -10.42 4.78
N SER A 216 -32.75 -9.39 4.17
CA SER A 216 -32.92 -8.10 4.84
C SER A 216 -33.80 -8.27 6.09
N GLY A 217 -33.34 -7.76 7.22
CA GLY A 217 -33.98 -7.90 8.53
C GLY A 217 -33.50 -9.11 9.35
N ASP A 218 -32.59 -9.95 8.80
CA ASP A 218 -32.02 -11.05 9.57
C ASP A 218 -31.11 -10.53 10.70
N GLU A 219 -31.18 -11.17 11.86
CA GLU A 219 -30.24 -10.94 12.95
C GLU A 219 -28.94 -11.72 12.70
N VAL A 220 -27.84 -11.00 12.55
CA VAL A 220 -26.53 -11.56 12.19
C VAL A 220 -25.49 -11.33 13.27
N LYS A 221 -24.51 -12.21 13.31
CA LYS A 221 -23.36 -12.14 14.20
C LYS A 221 -22.06 -12.19 13.38
N PHE A 222 -21.14 -11.31 13.71
CA PHE A 222 -19.77 -11.35 13.22
C PHE A 222 -18.98 -12.32 14.10
N PHE A 223 -18.50 -13.41 13.53
CA PHE A 223 -18.02 -14.58 14.27
C PHE A 223 -16.82 -14.26 15.18
N ASN A 224 -15.80 -13.57 14.63
CA ASN A 224 -14.57 -13.27 15.37
C ASN A 224 -14.72 -12.10 16.35
N THR A 225 -15.46 -11.07 15.98
CA THR A 225 -15.70 -9.91 16.88
C THR A 225 -16.77 -10.19 17.90
N GLY A 226 -17.63 -11.20 17.67
CA GLY A 226 -18.73 -11.57 18.54
C GLY A 226 -19.88 -10.55 18.58
N LYS A 227 -19.84 -9.51 17.73
CA LYS A 227 -20.84 -8.45 17.67
C LYS A 227 -22.08 -8.90 16.91
N GLU A 228 -23.23 -8.43 17.34
CA GLU A 228 -24.54 -8.80 16.82
C GLU A 228 -25.26 -7.57 16.29
N TYR A 229 -25.87 -7.70 15.11
CA TYR A 229 -26.54 -6.62 14.38
C TYR A 229 -27.73 -7.15 13.59
N GLU A 230 -28.63 -6.24 13.21
CA GLU A 230 -29.67 -6.49 12.21
C GLU A 230 -29.13 -6.14 10.81
N ALA A 231 -29.44 -6.94 9.81
CA ALA A 231 -29.13 -6.68 8.40
C ALA A 231 -30.18 -5.69 7.84
N ASP A 232 -30.04 -4.40 8.16
CA ASP A 232 -31.00 -3.36 7.76
C ASP A 232 -31.20 -3.33 6.24
N GLU A 233 -30.11 -3.39 5.49
CA GLU A 233 -30.12 -3.44 4.03
C GLU A 233 -29.06 -4.42 3.53
N ILE A 234 -29.43 -5.26 2.58
CA ILE A 234 -28.50 -6.09 1.81
C ILE A 234 -28.69 -5.87 0.32
N GLY A 235 -27.69 -6.15 -0.48
CA GLY A 235 -27.80 -5.99 -1.92
C GLY A 235 -26.54 -6.39 -2.68
N VAL A 236 -26.55 -6.13 -3.98
CA VAL A 236 -25.44 -6.42 -4.88
C VAL A 236 -24.76 -5.13 -5.32
N LEU A 237 -23.48 -5.25 -5.66
CA LEU A 237 -22.64 -4.14 -6.09
C LEU A 237 -22.73 -4.03 -7.62
N LYS A 238 -23.45 -3.02 -8.10
CA LYS A 238 -23.38 -2.54 -9.48
C LYS A 238 -22.57 -1.25 -9.48
N MET A 239 -22.77 -0.35 -10.42
CA MET A 239 -22.16 0.99 -10.33
C MET A 239 -22.61 1.72 -9.05
N ASP A 240 -23.86 1.48 -8.64
CA ASP A 240 -24.42 1.89 -7.36
C ASP A 240 -24.86 0.68 -6.56
N LEU A 241 -25.05 0.88 -5.25
CA LEU A 241 -25.61 -0.14 -4.37
C LEU A 241 -27.04 -0.49 -4.82
N SER A 242 -27.27 -1.76 -5.14
CA SER A 242 -28.58 -2.26 -5.60
C SER A 242 -29.21 -3.15 -4.54
N PRO A 243 -30.17 -2.66 -3.74
CA PRO A 243 -30.79 -3.43 -2.67
C PRO A 243 -31.49 -4.70 -3.17
N ARG A 244 -31.41 -5.75 -2.38
CA ARG A 244 -32.06 -7.05 -2.62
C ARG A 244 -32.80 -7.50 -1.35
N LYS A 245 -33.83 -8.33 -1.52
CA LYS A 245 -34.54 -8.94 -0.38
C LYS A 245 -33.80 -10.11 0.21
N GLU A 246 -33.11 -10.88 -0.62
CA GLU A 246 -32.28 -12.01 -0.22
C GLU A 246 -31.06 -12.17 -1.13
N LEU A 247 -30.00 -12.72 -0.56
CA LEU A 247 -28.78 -13.17 -1.23
C LEU A 247 -28.53 -14.62 -0.84
N ARG A 248 -27.99 -15.40 -1.78
CA ARG A 248 -27.84 -16.85 -1.66
C ARG A 248 -26.39 -17.29 -1.80
N THR A 249 -26.12 -18.52 -1.48
CA THR A 249 -24.82 -19.16 -1.69
C THR A 249 -24.24 -18.84 -3.06
N GLY A 250 -23.00 -18.33 -3.09
CA GLY A 250 -22.28 -17.89 -4.28
C GLY A 250 -22.46 -16.43 -4.64
N ASP A 251 -23.43 -15.73 -4.06
CA ASP A 251 -23.60 -14.29 -4.31
C ASP A 251 -22.50 -13.45 -3.64
N VAL A 252 -22.05 -12.42 -4.34
CA VAL A 252 -21.22 -11.34 -3.83
C VAL A 252 -22.12 -10.11 -3.62
N GLY A 253 -22.07 -9.55 -2.42
CA GLY A 253 -22.96 -8.46 -2.06
C GLY A 253 -22.43 -7.58 -0.94
N TYR A 254 -23.31 -6.74 -0.44
CA TYR A 254 -23.04 -5.84 0.68
C TYR A 254 -24.11 -5.97 1.78
N ILE A 255 -23.73 -5.58 3.00
CA ILE A 255 -24.62 -5.44 4.15
C ILE A 255 -24.41 -4.07 4.79
N ILE A 256 -25.50 -3.45 5.18
CA ILE A 256 -25.57 -2.24 6.01
C ILE A 256 -26.32 -2.62 7.27
N SER A 257 -25.71 -2.35 8.42
CA SER A 257 -26.22 -2.76 9.75
C SER A 257 -26.08 -1.64 10.78
N GLY A 258 -26.04 -0.38 10.34
CA GLY A 258 -25.93 0.78 11.23
C GLY A 258 -24.65 0.84 12.07
N ILE A 259 -23.60 0.10 11.70
CA ILE A 259 -22.33 0.02 12.43
C ILE A 259 -21.57 1.34 12.28
N LYS A 260 -21.18 1.95 13.41
CA LYS A 260 -20.57 3.28 13.43
C LYS A 260 -19.04 3.25 13.47
N THR A 261 -18.44 2.13 13.82
CA THR A 261 -16.98 2.00 13.98
C THR A 261 -16.46 0.82 13.17
N SER A 262 -15.42 1.04 12.35
CA SER A 262 -14.80 -0.03 11.56
C SER A 262 -14.14 -1.12 12.42
N LYS A 263 -13.79 -0.81 13.67
CA LYS A 263 -13.23 -1.79 14.62
C LYS A 263 -14.18 -2.94 14.93
N GLU A 264 -15.48 -2.75 14.68
CA GLU A 264 -16.51 -3.77 14.91
C GLU A 264 -16.72 -4.70 13.70
N VAL A 265 -16.24 -4.28 12.51
CA VAL A 265 -16.25 -5.08 11.28
C VAL A 265 -14.80 -5.31 10.86
N LYS A 266 -14.31 -6.50 11.08
CA LYS A 266 -12.97 -6.87 10.61
C LYS A 266 -13.09 -7.56 9.26
N VAL A 267 -12.32 -7.11 8.29
CA VAL A 267 -12.20 -7.78 6.99
C VAL A 267 -11.56 -9.16 7.21
N GLY A 268 -12.07 -10.18 6.54
CA GLY A 268 -11.74 -11.59 6.82
C GLY A 268 -12.64 -12.25 7.88
N ASP A 269 -13.53 -11.50 8.53
CA ASP A 269 -14.50 -12.10 9.47
C ASP A 269 -15.62 -12.82 8.73
N THR A 270 -16.33 -13.67 9.46
CA THR A 270 -17.45 -14.46 8.96
C THR A 270 -18.76 -13.94 9.54
N ILE A 271 -19.73 -13.64 8.66
CA ILE A 271 -21.10 -13.32 9.06
C ILE A 271 -21.89 -14.61 9.17
N THR A 272 -22.65 -14.78 10.27
CA THR A 272 -23.55 -15.90 10.50
C THR A 272 -24.85 -15.43 11.16
N HIS A 273 -25.91 -16.24 11.16
CA HIS A 273 -27.14 -15.92 11.90
C HIS A 273 -26.95 -16.12 13.41
N ILE A 274 -27.70 -15.37 14.22
CA ILE A 274 -27.69 -15.49 15.68
C ILE A 274 -28.40 -16.75 16.11
N ASP A 275 -29.56 -17.04 15.54
CA ASP A 275 -30.42 -18.17 15.86
C ASP A 275 -29.87 -19.52 15.37
N ARG A 276 -29.10 -19.51 14.27
CA ARG A 276 -28.48 -20.70 13.66
C ARG A 276 -27.03 -20.43 13.28
N PRO A 277 -26.13 -20.25 14.25
CA PRO A 277 -24.76 -19.91 13.99
C PRO A 277 -23.97 -21.05 13.33
N CYS A 278 -23.03 -20.71 12.47
CA CYS A 278 -22.09 -21.68 11.92
C CYS A 278 -21.13 -22.19 13.00
N SER A 279 -20.66 -23.42 12.83
CA SER A 279 -19.77 -24.07 13.81
C SER A 279 -18.32 -23.59 13.75
N LYS A 280 -17.90 -23.06 12.59
CA LYS A 280 -16.53 -22.59 12.32
C LYS A 280 -16.58 -21.33 11.47
N ALA A 281 -15.66 -20.40 11.72
CA ALA A 281 -15.39 -19.31 10.80
C ALA A 281 -14.80 -19.82 9.48
N ILE A 282 -14.95 -19.05 8.41
CA ILE A 282 -14.23 -19.29 7.16
C ILE A 282 -12.75 -19.04 7.44
N SER A 283 -11.87 -19.93 6.95
CA SER A 283 -10.42 -19.78 7.08
C SER A 283 -9.93 -18.59 6.26
N GLY A 284 -8.87 -17.92 6.72
CA GLY A 284 -8.25 -16.78 6.02
C GLY A 284 -8.33 -15.46 6.76
N PHE A 285 -8.82 -15.45 8.01
CA PHE A 285 -8.71 -14.28 8.87
C PHE A 285 -7.28 -14.16 9.40
N GLU A 286 -6.54 -13.18 8.87
CA GLU A 286 -5.24 -12.76 9.41
C GLU A 286 -5.30 -11.29 9.80
N GLU A 287 -4.72 -10.95 10.95
CA GLU A 287 -4.61 -9.57 11.39
C GLU A 287 -3.43 -8.91 10.69
N VAL A 288 -3.71 -7.83 9.97
CA VAL A 288 -2.66 -7.07 9.26
C VAL A 288 -1.75 -6.40 10.27
N LYS A 289 -0.45 -6.66 10.16
CA LYS A 289 0.56 -5.99 10.98
C LYS A 289 1.28 -4.93 10.15
N PRO A 290 1.33 -3.68 10.63
CA PRO A 290 2.12 -2.66 10.00
C PRO A 290 3.60 -3.07 9.96
N MET A 291 4.27 -2.75 8.85
CA MET A 291 5.70 -3.00 8.67
C MET A 291 6.55 -1.73 8.78
N VAL A 292 5.96 -0.58 8.46
CA VAL A 292 6.63 0.73 8.44
C VAL A 292 5.94 1.66 9.43
N PHE A 293 6.72 2.38 10.22
CA PHE A 293 6.21 3.29 11.25
C PHE A 293 6.80 4.68 11.07
N ALA A 294 5.94 5.71 11.10
CA ALA A 294 6.38 7.10 11.12
C ALA A 294 5.55 7.94 12.09
N GLY A 295 6.15 8.98 12.65
CA GLY A 295 5.41 9.97 13.39
C GLY A 295 4.75 10.95 12.42
N VAL A 296 3.49 11.27 12.64
CA VAL A 296 2.71 12.25 11.87
C VAL A 296 2.32 13.38 12.81
N TYR A 297 2.75 14.59 12.49
CA TYR A 297 2.56 15.77 13.34
C TYR A 297 1.89 16.89 12.55
N PRO A 298 0.93 17.62 13.15
CA PRO A 298 0.37 18.79 12.49
C PRO A 298 1.41 19.90 12.41
N ILE A 299 1.33 20.76 11.39
CA ILE A 299 2.22 21.92 11.28
C ILE A 299 1.90 22.95 12.38
N ASP A 300 0.62 23.15 12.66
CA ASP A 300 0.16 23.98 13.77
C ASP A 300 -0.27 23.08 14.93
N ALA A 301 0.25 23.35 16.13
CA ALA A 301 -0.06 22.54 17.31
C ALA A 301 -1.55 22.61 17.71
N SER A 302 -2.30 23.63 17.27
CA SER A 302 -3.74 23.75 17.48
C SER A 302 -4.54 22.69 16.72
N ASP A 303 -4.00 22.15 15.62
CA ASP A 303 -4.69 21.22 14.73
C ASP A 303 -4.56 19.75 15.18
N PHE A 304 -4.05 19.51 16.40
CA PHE A 304 -3.83 18.14 16.92
C PHE A 304 -5.13 17.32 16.99
N GLU A 305 -6.23 17.91 17.47
CA GLU A 305 -7.51 17.21 17.56
C GLU A 305 -8.16 17.01 16.18
N ASP A 306 -7.95 17.94 15.26
CA ASP A 306 -8.40 17.80 13.86
C ASP A 306 -7.62 16.70 13.14
N LEU A 307 -6.31 16.59 13.39
CA LEU A 307 -5.49 15.48 12.89
C LEU A 307 -5.97 14.13 13.45
N ARG A 308 -6.30 14.07 14.76
CA ARG A 308 -6.88 12.87 15.36
C ARG A 308 -8.15 12.45 14.65
N SER A 309 -9.10 13.38 14.50
CA SER A 309 -10.37 13.12 13.82
C SER A 309 -10.18 12.68 12.36
N SER A 310 -9.20 13.26 11.67
CA SER A 310 -8.87 12.89 10.28
C SER A 310 -8.29 11.49 10.18
N LEU A 311 -7.35 11.12 11.08
CA LEU A 311 -6.80 9.77 11.15
C LEU A 311 -7.86 8.73 11.53
N GLU A 312 -8.77 9.05 12.46
CA GLU A 312 -9.91 8.18 12.79
C GLU A 312 -10.81 7.92 11.58
N LYS A 313 -11.13 8.97 10.81
CA LYS A 313 -11.93 8.84 9.58
C LYS A 313 -11.20 8.04 8.50
N LEU A 314 -9.89 8.23 8.34
CA LEU A 314 -9.08 7.43 7.42
C LEU A 314 -9.07 5.96 7.83
N GLN A 315 -8.89 5.67 9.13
CA GLN A 315 -8.90 4.30 9.66
C GLN A 315 -10.25 3.59 9.47
N LEU A 316 -11.37 4.34 9.39
CA LEU A 316 -12.68 3.75 9.06
C LEU A 316 -12.70 3.12 7.66
N ASN A 317 -11.94 3.70 6.73
CA ASN A 317 -11.85 3.23 5.35
C ASN A 317 -10.59 2.40 5.07
N ASP A 318 -9.66 2.34 6.02
CA ASP A 318 -8.39 1.66 5.87
C ASP A 318 -8.03 0.96 7.18
N ALA A 319 -8.43 -0.29 7.28
CA ALA A 319 -8.24 -1.11 8.48
C ALA A 319 -6.76 -1.42 8.78
N SER A 320 -5.86 -1.22 7.79
CA SER A 320 -4.42 -1.45 7.93
C SER A 320 -3.70 -0.28 8.61
N LEU A 321 -4.27 0.93 8.56
CA LEU A 321 -3.73 2.09 9.26
C LEU A 321 -3.90 1.95 10.77
N THR A 322 -2.79 1.97 11.48
CA THR A 322 -2.79 2.02 12.95
C THR A 322 -2.18 3.33 13.41
N PHE A 323 -2.68 3.91 14.50
CA PHE A 323 -2.09 5.11 15.08
C PHE A 323 -2.28 5.17 16.58
N GLN A 324 -1.34 5.79 17.27
CA GLN A 324 -1.37 6.05 18.71
C GLN A 324 -0.74 7.41 18.98
N PRO A 325 -1.21 8.12 20.03
CA PRO A 325 -0.64 9.40 20.43
C PRO A 325 0.85 9.30 20.70
N GLU A 326 1.59 10.28 20.21
CA GLU A 326 3.02 10.42 20.41
C GLU A 326 3.38 11.87 20.67
N SER A 327 4.47 12.12 21.38
CA SER A 327 5.03 13.46 21.58
C SER A 327 6.49 13.49 21.16
N SER A 328 6.86 14.56 20.45
CA SER A 328 8.23 14.88 20.06
C SER A 328 8.66 16.17 20.75
N LEU A 329 9.89 16.22 21.25
CA LEU A 329 10.45 17.44 21.82
C LEU A 329 10.56 18.54 20.77
N ALA A 330 10.79 18.16 19.52
CA ALA A 330 10.96 19.08 18.41
C ALA A 330 9.64 19.50 17.76
N LEU A 331 8.67 18.56 17.62
CA LEU A 331 7.45 18.73 16.83
C LEU A 331 6.18 18.89 17.68
N GLY A 332 6.25 18.64 18.98
CA GLY A 332 5.11 18.69 19.90
C GLY A 332 4.26 17.41 19.86
N PHE A 333 2.95 17.55 19.99
CA PHE A 333 2.02 16.41 19.99
C PHE A 333 1.67 15.99 18.57
N GLY A 334 1.60 14.68 18.34
CA GLY A 334 1.26 14.04 17.09
C GLY A 334 0.86 12.58 17.29
N PHE A 335 1.00 11.77 16.24
CA PHE A 335 0.65 10.37 16.27
C PHE A 335 1.76 9.51 15.66
N ARG A 336 2.09 8.40 16.31
CA ARG A 336 2.86 7.31 15.72
C ARG A 336 1.92 6.47 14.87
N CYS A 337 2.09 6.52 13.55
CA CYS A 337 1.29 5.77 12.61
C CYS A 337 2.07 4.55 12.11
N GLY A 338 1.35 3.45 11.92
CA GLY A 338 1.85 2.23 11.30
C GLY A 338 1.21 2.03 9.94
N PHE A 339 2.03 1.68 8.95
CA PHE A 339 1.68 1.55 7.53
C PHE A 339 2.14 0.19 7.00
N LEU A 340 1.51 -0.28 5.92
CA LEU A 340 1.91 -1.50 5.21
C LEU A 340 3.27 -1.36 4.53
N GLY A 341 3.53 -0.18 3.96
CA GLY A 341 4.77 0.16 3.27
C GLY A 341 4.88 1.65 3.03
N LEU A 342 5.86 2.07 2.21
CA LEU A 342 6.09 3.47 1.87
C LEU A 342 4.98 4.07 1.02
N LEU A 343 4.52 3.35 0.01
CA LEU A 343 3.44 3.84 -0.85
C LEU A 343 2.17 4.07 -0.05
N HIS A 344 1.86 3.16 0.89
CA HIS A 344 0.73 3.33 1.79
C HIS A 344 0.89 4.60 2.65
N MET A 345 2.09 4.85 3.22
CA MET A 345 2.37 6.08 3.97
C MET A 345 2.19 7.34 3.12
N GLU A 346 2.68 7.35 1.87
CA GLU A 346 2.51 8.48 0.96
C GLU A 346 1.04 8.73 0.61
N ILE A 347 0.28 7.67 0.37
CA ILE A 347 -1.16 7.77 0.08
C ILE A 347 -1.92 8.36 1.28
N ILE A 348 -1.65 7.88 2.50
CA ILE A 348 -2.29 8.44 3.70
C ILE A 348 -1.94 9.91 3.89
N GLN A 349 -0.68 10.29 3.64
CA GLN A 349 -0.25 11.69 3.72
C GLN A 349 -0.96 12.58 2.68
N GLU A 350 -1.08 12.13 1.42
CA GLU A 350 -1.80 12.87 0.39
C GLU A 350 -3.31 12.94 0.67
N ARG A 351 -3.89 11.90 1.25
CA ARG A 351 -5.29 11.92 1.67
C ARG A 351 -5.55 12.89 2.82
N LEU A 352 -4.63 12.98 3.78
CA LEU A 352 -4.71 14.00 4.85
C LEU A 352 -4.71 15.42 4.28
N ASP A 353 -3.86 15.69 3.30
CA ASP A 353 -3.79 17.00 2.63
C ASP A 353 -5.06 17.28 1.80
N ARG A 354 -5.48 16.34 0.93
CA ARG A 354 -6.56 16.57 -0.05
C ARG A 354 -7.97 16.46 0.53
N GLU A 355 -8.21 15.42 1.36
CA GLU A 355 -9.57 15.14 1.87
C GLU A 355 -9.88 15.97 3.13
N PHE A 356 -8.84 16.33 3.92
CA PHE A 356 -9.02 16.98 5.21
C PHE A 356 -8.35 18.36 5.34
N ASP A 357 -7.71 18.87 4.27
CA ASP A 357 -6.93 20.13 4.26
C ASP A 357 -5.90 20.17 5.43
N MET A 358 -5.32 18.99 5.75
CA MET A 358 -4.44 18.78 6.89
C MET A 358 -2.99 18.68 6.44
N ASP A 359 -2.26 19.77 6.57
CA ASP A 359 -0.81 19.83 6.33
C ASP A 359 -0.06 19.14 7.50
N VAL A 360 0.68 18.06 7.21
CA VAL A 360 1.41 17.29 8.23
C VAL A 360 2.91 17.21 7.99
N ILE A 361 3.67 17.01 9.06
CA ILE A 361 5.08 16.65 9.03
C ILE A 361 5.19 15.17 9.37
N THR A 362 5.78 14.38 8.47
CA THR A 362 6.12 12.98 8.72
C THR A 362 7.58 12.86 9.12
N THR A 363 7.86 12.04 10.13
CA THR A 363 9.24 11.70 10.52
C THR A 363 9.84 10.68 9.58
N VAL A 364 11.15 10.42 9.70
CA VAL A 364 11.81 9.34 8.97
C VAL A 364 11.11 8.01 9.26
N PRO A 365 10.68 7.25 8.24
CA PRO A 365 10.05 5.96 8.46
C PRO A 365 11.05 4.98 9.07
N ASN A 366 10.56 4.19 10.00
CA ASN A 366 11.30 3.14 10.68
C ASN A 366 10.53 1.83 10.62
N VAL A 367 11.24 0.73 10.82
CA VAL A 367 10.65 -0.60 10.95
C VAL A 367 10.50 -0.97 12.43
N SER A 368 9.83 -2.07 12.72
CA SER A 368 9.76 -2.61 14.08
C SER A 368 11.05 -3.33 14.43
N TYR A 369 11.70 -2.95 15.52
CA TYR A 369 12.90 -3.60 16.05
C TYR A 369 12.57 -4.34 17.33
N ARG A 370 13.19 -5.50 17.57
CA ARG A 370 13.10 -6.24 18.81
C ARG A 370 14.38 -6.04 19.62
N ILE A 371 14.23 -5.44 20.78
CA ILE A 371 15.34 -5.17 21.69
C ILE A 371 15.24 -6.13 22.86
N TYR A 372 16.31 -6.86 23.08
CA TYR A 372 16.45 -7.76 24.22
C TYR A 372 17.35 -7.12 25.27
N ASP A 373 16.87 -7.07 26.50
CA ASP A 373 17.65 -6.61 27.64
C ASP A 373 18.47 -7.75 28.25
N LYS A 374 19.43 -7.39 29.10
CA LYS A 374 20.31 -8.36 29.80
C LYS A 374 19.57 -9.28 30.80
N GLN A 375 18.28 -9.02 31.05
CA GLN A 375 17.44 -9.82 31.93
C GLN A 375 16.54 -10.79 31.14
N GLY A 376 16.63 -10.77 29.80
CA GLY A 376 15.86 -11.63 28.89
C GLY A 376 14.49 -11.05 28.52
N GLY A 377 14.19 -9.81 28.90
CA GLY A 377 12.99 -9.09 28.46
C GLY A 377 13.09 -8.68 26.98
N MET A 378 12.00 -8.80 26.23
CA MET A 378 11.91 -8.34 24.85
C MET A 378 10.95 -7.15 24.75
N THR A 379 11.40 -6.08 24.12
CA THR A 379 10.59 -4.89 23.85
C THR A 379 10.60 -4.59 22.35
N GLU A 380 9.43 -4.41 21.74
CA GLU A 380 9.33 -3.91 20.38
C GLU A 380 9.43 -2.39 20.35
N VAL A 381 10.32 -1.87 19.49
CA VAL A 381 10.58 -0.43 19.36
C VAL A 381 10.37 -0.01 17.91
N HIS A 382 9.43 0.92 17.71
CA HIS A 382 9.10 1.50 16.41
C HIS A 382 9.63 2.92 16.24
N ASN A 383 10.13 3.52 17.32
CA ASN A 383 10.64 4.88 17.35
C ASN A 383 12.06 4.90 17.94
N PRO A 384 13.06 5.48 17.25
CA PRO A 384 14.40 5.66 17.80
C PRO A 384 14.43 6.35 19.16
N GLY A 385 13.46 7.24 19.45
CA GLY A 385 13.31 7.90 20.75
C GLY A 385 12.97 6.94 21.90
N GLY A 386 12.34 5.81 21.62
CA GLY A 386 12.00 4.76 22.59
C GLY A 386 13.12 3.76 22.88
N MET A 387 14.31 3.96 22.29
CA MET A 387 15.44 3.06 22.49
C MET A 387 15.94 3.11 23.92
N PRO A 388 16.11 1.95 24.62
CA PRO A 388 16.76 1.90 25.93
C PRO A 388 18.22 2.38 25.86
N GLU A 389 18.80 2.69 27.01
CA GLU A 389 20.22 3.02 27.06
C GLU A 389 21.06 1.85 26.53
N PRO A 390 22.12 2.09 25.71
CA PRO A 390 22.95 1.06 25.10
C PRO A 390 23.55 0.07 26.11
N THR A 391 23.74 0.49 27.36
CA THR A 391 24.28 -0.33 28.45
C THR A 391 23.33 -1.43 28.92
N LEU A 392 22.04 -1.27 28.71
CA LEU A 392 20.97 -2.21 29.09
C LEU A 392 20.67 -3.23 27.99
N ILE A 393 21.07 -2.92 26.77
CA ILE A 393 20.79 -3.76 25.59
C ILE A 393 21.76 -4.94 25.55
N GLU A 394 21.23 -6.16 25.39
CA GLU A 394 21.99 -7.38 25.09
C GLU A 394 22.14 -7.55 23.58
N ARG A 395 21.01 -7.53 22.85
CA ARG A 395 20.98 -7.64 21.39
C ARG A 395 19.79 -6.89 20.80
N ILE A 396 19.93 -6.49 19.55
CA ILE A 396 18.88 -5.90 18.73
C ILE A 396 18.62 -6.83 17.55
N GLU A 397 17.35 -7.12 17.28
CA GLU A 397 16.92 -7.84 16.09
C GLU A 397 16.14 -6.93 15.16
N GLU A 398 16.44 -6.99 13.86
CA GLU A 398 15.74 -6.28 12.81
C GLU A 398 14.95 -7.24 11.92
N PRO A 399 13.81 -6.79 11.32
CA PRO A 399 13.04 -7.61 10.40
C PRO A 399 13.78 -7.78 9.08
N PHE A 400 13.87 -9.02 8.62
CA PHE A 400 14.35 -9.41 7.31
C PHE A 400 13.19 -9.77 6.41
N ILE A 401 13.37 -9.55 5.13
CA ILE A 401 12.44 -9.94 4.07
C ILE A 401 13.11 -10.91 3.11
N SER A 402 12.30 -11.72 2.47
CA SER A 402 12.66 -12.44 1.26
C SER A 402 12.18 -11.61 0.07
N ALA A 403 13.14 -11.11 -0.71
CA ALA A 403 12.93 -10.22 -1.84
C ALA A 403 13.14 -10.96 -3.16
N SER A 404 12.22 -10.80 -4.12
CA SER A 404 12.33 -11.31 -5.49
C SER A 404 12.45 -10.16 -6.47
N ILE A 405 13.48 -10.17 -7.30
CA ILE A 405 13.74 -9.18 -8.35
C ILE A 405 13.77 -9.89 -9.68
N ILE A 406 12.84 -9.53 -10.58
CA ILE A 406 12.85 -10.03 -11.96
C ILE A 406 13.34 -8.93 -12.88
N THR A 407 14.33 -9.27 -13.71
CA THR A 407 14.98 -8.31 -14.60
C THR A 407 15.56 -8.97 -15.85
N ASP A 408 16.04 -8.16 -16.79
CA ASP A 408 16.88 -8.64 -17.89
C ASP A 408 18.30 -8.97 -17.40
N THR A 409 18.92 -9.99 -17.99
CA THR A 409 20.25 -10.48 -17.61
C THR A 409 21.34 -9.43 -17.68
N SER A 410 21.18 -8.40 -18.52
CA SER A 410 22.11 -7.27 -18.63
C SER A 410 22.21 -6.41 -17.36
N PHE A 411 21.20 -6.44 -16.50
CA PHE A 411 21.14 -5.65 -15.27
C PHE A 411 21.55 -6.43 -14.00
N ILE A 412 21.91 -7.72 -14.10
CA ILE A 412 22.29 -8.55 -12.94
C ILE A 412 23.41 -7.87 -12.14
N GLY A 413 24.49 -7.45 -12.79
CA GLY A 413 25.64 -6.86 -12.11
C GLY A 413 25.31 -5.61 -11.27
N PRO A 414 24.69 -4.59 -11.87
CA PRO A 414 24.23 -3.40 -11.13
C PRO A 414 23.26 -3.72 -9.97
N ILE A 415 22.32 -4.63 -10.17
CA ILE A 415 21.34 -5.04 -9.14
C ILE A 415 22.03 -5.79 -8.00
N MET A 416 22.93 -6.73 -8.32
CA MET A 416 23.75 -7.40 -7.32
C MET A 416 24.53 -6.40 -6.46
N THR A 417 25.15 -5.40 -7.09
CA THR A 417 25.90 -4.35 -6.37
C THR A 417 24.98 -3.54 -5.45
N LEU A 418 23.77 -3.17 -5.92
CA LEU A 418 22.80 -2.47 -5.09
C LEU A 418 22.37 -3.30 -3.89
N CYS A 419 21.95 -4.56 -4.12
CA CYS A 419 21.44 -5.43 -3.05
C CYS A 419 22.52 -5.77 -2.01
N LEU A 420 23.75 -6.09 -2.45
CA LEU A 420 24.86 -6.34 -1.54
C LEU A 420 25.25 -5.08 -0.74
N GLY A 421 25.21 -3.90 -1.36
CA GLY A 421 25.40 -2.61 -0.68
C GLY A 421 24.32 -2.29 0.36
N LYS A 422 23.15 -2.91 0.26
CA LYS A 422 22.04 -2.85 1.22
C LYS A 422 22.01 -4.07 2.17
N ARG A 423 23.14 -4.69 2.42
CA ARG A 423 23.30 -5.87 3.29
C ARG A 423 22.46 -7.08 2.85
N GLY A 424 22.12 -7.17 1.57
CA GLY A 424 21.37 -8.29 1.02
C GLY A 424 22.25 -9.53 0.90
N GLU A 425 21.68 -10.67 1.22
CA GLU A 425 22.26 -12.00 1.06
C GLU A 425 21.61 -12.69 -0.13
N LEU A 426 22.40 -13.02 -1.17
CA LEU A 426 21.88 -13.74 -2.34
C LEU A 426 21.45 -15.14 -1.90
N GLU A 427 20.18 -15.48 -2.15
CA GLU A 427 19.65 -16.80 -1.84
C GLU A 427 19.60 -17.69 -3.08
N LYS A 428 19.06 -17.16 -4.17
CA LYS A 428 18.87 -17.93 -5.40
C LYS A 428 18.88 -17.04 -6.64
N GLN A 429 19.29 -17.60 -7.75
CA GLN A 429 19.18 -16.98 -9.07
C GLN A 429 18.60 -18.00 -10.04
N ASN A 430 17.43 -17.70 -10.59
CA ASN A 430 16.71 -18.56 -11.52
C ASN A 430 16.58 -17.87 -12.87
N TYR A 431 16.95 -18.53 -13.96
CA TYR A 431 16.64 -18.05 -15.31
C TYR A 431 15.22 -18.53 -15.66
N ILE A 432 14.33 -17.56 -15.96
CA ILE A 432 12.92 -17.85 -16.26
C ILE A 432 12.79 -18.23 -17.73
N SER A 433 13.16 -17.32 -18.64
CA SER A 433 13.08 -17.53 -20.09
C SER A 433 13.99 -16.54 -20.81
N GLY A 434 14.62 -16.94 -21.92
CA GLY A 434 15.45 -16.08 -22.75
C GLY A 434 16.46 -15.24 -21.98
N ASN A 435 16.27 -13.92 -21.94
CA ASN A 435 17.13 -12.99 -21.23
C ASN A 435 16.61 -12.61 -19.82
N ARG A 436 15.59 -13.27 -19.29
CA ARG A 436 15.00 -12.94 -18.00
C ARG A 436 15.50 -13.79 -16.86
N VAL A 437 15.76 -13.14 -15.74
CA VAL A 437 16.28 -13.76 -14.52
C VAL A 437 15.50 -13.25 -13.30
N GLU A 438 15.16 -14.17 -12.41
CA GLU A 438 14.73 -13.90 -11.06
C GLU A 438 15.92 -14.00 -10.12
N ILE A 439 16.11 -12.99 -9.28
CA ILE A 439 17.17 -12.93 -8.28
C ILE A 439 16.49 -12.80 -6.90
N GLN A 440 16.69 -13.79 -6.05
CA GLN A 440 16.12 -13.82 -4.71
C GLN A 440 17.18 -13.44 -3.67
N PHE A 441 16.81 -12.49 -2.79
CA PHE A 441 17.66 -12.01 -1.71
C PHE A 441 16.95 -12.06 -0.37
N LYS A 442 17.71 -12.31 0.70
CA LYS A 442 17.29 -11.97 2.05
C LYS A 442 17.90 -10.63 2.43
N MET A 443 17.06 -9.68 2.80
CA MET A 443 17.48 -8.30 3.04
C MET A 443 16.83 -7.73 4.30
N PRO A 444 17.53 -6.84 5.04
CA PRO A 444 16.90 -6.10 6.12
C PRO A 444 15.84 -5.14 5.57
N LEU A 445 14.63 -5.18 6.12
CA LEU A 445 13.54 -4.31 5.68
C LEU A 445 13.90 -2.82 5.79
N GLY A 446 14.61 -2.43 6.86
CA GLY A 446 15.03 -1.03 7.07
C GLY A 446 15.92 -0.44 5.97
N GLU A 447 16.66 -1.28 5.23
CA GLU A 447 17.51 -0.82 4.12
C GLU A 447 16.74 -0.57 2.82
N ILE A 448 15.50 -1.08 2.74
CA ILE A 448 14.65 -0.97 1.55
C ILE A 448 13.73 0.22 1.63
N VAL A 449 13.26 0.53 2.84
CA VAL A 449 12.19 1.50 3.11
C VAL A 449 12.50 2.91 2.55
N ILE A 450 13.75 3.33 2.39
CA ILE A 450 14.04 4.74 2.10
C ILE A 450 14.23 5.02 0.60
N ASP A 451 15.08 4.31 -0.12
CA ASP A 451 15.50 4.69 -1.48
C ASP A 451 15.71 3.52 -2.44
N PHE A 452 15.48 2.30 -1.96
CA PHE A 452 15.82 1.10 -2.71
C PHE A 452 15.06 0.96 -4.03
N TYR A 453 13.74 1.18 -3.99
CA TYR A 453 12.88 1.01 -5.18
C TYR A 453 13.23 2.01 -6.28
N ASP A 454 13.45 3.27 -5.93
CA ASP A 454 13.83 4.31 -6.88
C ASP A 454 15.20 4.02 -7.52
N LYS A 455 16.16 3.56 -6.71
CA LYS A 455 17.49 3.14 -7.19
C LYS A 455 17.39 1.91 -8.08
N LEU A 456 16.62 0.91 -7.69
CA LEU A 456 16.41 -0.29 -8.50
C LEU A 456 15.82 0.07 -9.87
N LYS A 457 14.78 0.90 -9.89
CA LYS A 457 14.12 1.38 -11.10
C LYS A 457 15.10 2.18 -12.00
N SER A 458 15.91 3.03 -11.38
CA SER A 458 16.90 3.85 -12.11
C SER A 458 17.98 3.01 -12.77
N ILE A 459 18.63 2.10 -12.01
CA ILE A 459 19.75 1.28 -12.54
C ILE A 459 19.29 0.26 -13.59
N SER A 460 18.05 -0.20 -13.49
CA SER A 460 17.44 -1.13 -14.44
C SER A 460 16.70 -0.44 -15.58
N LYS A 461 16.73 0.90 -15.65
CA LYS A 461 15.96 1.69 -16.62
C LYS A 461 14.46 1.35 -16.65
N GLY A 462 13.90 0.94 -15.51
CA GLY A 462 12.52 0.51 -15.37
C GLY A 462 12.22 -0.93 -15.76
N TYR A 463 13.24 -1.73 -16.12
CA TYR A 463 13.07 -3.14 -16.50
C TYR A 463 13.05 -4.12 -15.32
N ALA A 464 13.47 -3.69 -14.11
CA ALA A 464 13.38 -4.53 -12.92
C ALA A 464 12.03 -4.36 -12.23
N SER A 465 11.41 -5.47 -11.92
CA SER A 465 10.28 -5.55 -10.99
C SER A 465 10.74 -6.10 -9.64
N PHE A 466 10.09 -5.67 -8.58
CA PHE A 466 10.46 -5.99 -7.20
C PHE A 466 9.22 -6.39 -6.41
N ASP A 467 9.35 -7.47 -5.67
CA ASP A 467 8.37 -7.93 -4.71
C ASP A 467 9.05 -8.50 -3.47
N TYR A 468 8.36 -8.49 -2.32
CA TYR A 468 8.94 -9.01 -1.09
C TYR A 468 7.86 -9.46 -0.11
N HIS A 469 8.25 -10.38 0.77
CA HIS A 469 7.44 -10.77 1.93
C HIS A 469 8.31 -10.83 3.19
N GLN A 470 7.68 -10.66 4.34
CA GLN A 470 8.37 -10.73 5.62
C GLN A 470 8.89 -12.16 5.86
N ASP A 471 10.16 -12.30 6.25
CA ASP A 471 10.80 -13.58 6.54
C ASP A 471 10.93 -13.77 8.06
N SER A 472 11.95 -13.18 8.66
CA SER A 472 12.32 -13.44 10.05
C SER A 472 12.92 -12.20 10.71
N TYR A 473 13.08 -12.24 12.02
CA TYR A 473 13.91 -11.28 12.76
C TYR A 473 15.30 -11.85 12.96
N ARG A 474 16.34 -11.03 12.72
CA ARG A 474 17.74 -11.45 12.86
C ARG A 474 18.54 -10.46 13.69
N PRO A 475 19.47 -10.94 14.54
CA PRO A 475 20.37 -10.07 15.29
C PRO A 475 21.21 -9.19 14.37
N SER A 476 21.31 -7.89 14.71
CA SER A 476 22.07 -6.91 13.93
C SER A 476 22.73 -5.86 14.80
N LYS A 477 23.86 -5.31 14.30
CA LYS A 477 24.63 -4.26 14.99
C LYS A 477 24.07 -2.88 14.64
N LEU A 478 22.91 -2.56 15.20
CA LEU A 478 22.24 -1.28 14.98
C LEU A 478 22.67 -0.24 16.00
N VAL A 479 22.73 1.00 15.54
CA VAL A 479 23.00 2.18 16.37
C VAL A 479 21.97 3.26 16.10
N LYS A 480 21.67 4.04 17.15
CA LYS A 480 20.84 5.23 17.01
C LYS A 480 21.69 6.36 16.46
N LEU A 481 21.28 6.90 15.33
CA LEU A 481 21.84 8.08 14.69
C LEU A 481 20.97 9.28 15.00
N ASP A 482 21.50 10.23 15.77
CA ASP A 482 20.82 11.47 16.13
C ASP A 482 21.33 12.64 15.28
N ILE A 483 20.43 13.52 14.86
CA ILE A 483 20.76 14.79 14.22
C ILE A 483 20.59 15.91 15.23
N LEU A 484 21.66 16.71 15.39
CA LEU A 484 21.66 17.86 16.29
C LEU A 484 21.73 19.15 15.48
N LEU A 485 20.90 20.13 15.85
CA LEU A 485 20.94 21.49 15.35
C LEU A 485 21.39 22.42 16.48
N ASN A 486 22.53 23.05 16.30
CA ASN A 486 23.18 23.88 17.34
C ASN A 486 23.40 23.16 18.68
N GLY A 487 23.57 21.83 18.66
CA GLY A 487 23.79 21.01 19.83
C GLY A 487 22.50 20.42 20.45
N GLU A 488 21.33 20.82 19.97
CA GLU A 488 20.04 20.26 20.41
C GLU A 488 19.62 19.12 19.47
N SER A 489 19.22 17.99 20.05
CA SER A 489 18.78 16.82 19.27
C SER A 489 17.40 17.04 18.69
N VAL A 490 17.25 16.70 17.39
CA VAL A 490 15.99 16.72 16.66
C VAL A 490 15.51 15.28 16.54
N ASP A 491 14.70 14.84 17.49
CA ASP A 491 14.20 13.46 17.59
C ASP A 491 13.44 12.98 16.33
N ALA A 492 12.73 13.89 15.65
CA ALA A 492 12.04 13.62 14.39
C ALA A 492 12.97 13.23 13.22
N LEU A 493 14.28 13.55 13.31
CA LEU A 493 15.31 13.20 12.35
C LEU A 493 16.19 12.03 12.81
N SER A 494 15.95 11.51 14.03
CA SER A 494 16.67 10.35 14.53
C SER A 494 16.25 9.07 13.81
N THR A 495 17.21 8.18 13.55
CA THR A 495 16.95 6.89 12.90
C THR A 495 17.84 5.79 13.48
N LEU A 496 17.40 4.54 13.30
CA LEU A 496 18.22 3.36 13.60
C LEU A 496 18.87 2.88 12.30
N THR A 497 20.18 2.70 12.34
CA THR A 497 20.95 2.26 11.17
C THR A 497 22.04 1.28 11.57
N HIS A 498 22.50 0.48 10.61
CA HIS A 498 23.63 -0.41 10.85
C HIS A 498 24.91 0.39 11.09
N VAL A 499 25.76 -0.09 12.00
CA VAL A 499 26.99 0.61 12.40
C VAL A 499 27.89 0.96 11.22
N ASP A 500 27.97 0.09 10.22
CA ASP A 500 28.82 0.28 9.03
C ASP A 500 28.29 1.39 8.12
N ASN A 501 26.96 1.63 8.08
CA ASN A 501 26.32 2.65 7.24
C ASN A 501 26.13 3.98 7.98
N ALA A 502 26.32 4.01 9.30
CA ALA A 502 25.98 5.17 10.13
C ALA A 502 26.73 6.44 9.77
N TYR A 503 28.02 6.33 9.41
CA TYR A 503 28.82 7.47 9.02
C TYR A 503 28.36 8.10 7.70
N ASP A 504 28.17 7.27 6.67
CA ASP A 504 27.78 7.74 5.35
C ASP A 504 26.35 8.29 5.35
N MET A 505 25.45 7.66 6.10
CA MET A 505 24.08 8.13 6.28
C MET A 505 24.06 9.47 7.02
N GLY A 506 24.77 9.59 8.14
CA GLY A 506 24.84 10.83 8.91
C GLY A 506 25.44 11.99 8.14
N ARG A 507 26.47 11.72 7.33
CA ARG A 507 27.08 12.72 6.45
C ARG A 507 26.10 13.22 5.39
N ARG A 508 25.46 12.32 4.66
CA ARG A 508 24.45 12.67 3.63
C ARG A 508 23.28 13.44 4.21
N MET A 509 22.77 13.03 5.39
CA MET A 509 21.72 13.77 6.09
C MET A 509 22.16 15.20 6.42
N CYS A 510 23.36 15.40 6.95
CA CYS A 510 23.91 16.74 7.24
C CYS A 510 24.06 17.60 5.98
N GLU A 511 24.57 17.04 4.88
CA GLU A 511 24.73 17.72 3.59
C GLU A 511 23.35 18.14 3.04
N LYS A 512 22.36 17.25 3.04
CA LYS A 512 21.00 17.52 2.56
C LYS A 512 20.28 18.60 3.39
N LEU A 513 20.36 18.49 4.71
CA LEU A 513 19.80 19.49 5.61
C LEU A 513 20.44 20.88 5.42
N LYS A 514 21.73 20.94 5.15
CA LYS A 514 22.43 22.20 4.86
C LYS A 514 21.92 22.88 3.59
N GLU A 515 21.51 22.12 2.58
CA GLU A 515 20.93 22.65 1.35
C GLU A 515 19.52 23.21 1.56
N LEU A 516 18.73 22.58 2.43
CA LEU A 516 17.31 22.83 2.58
C LEU A 516 16.97 23.82 3.69
N ILE A 517 17.77 23.85 4.77
CA ILE A 517 17.56 24.81 5.86
C ILE A 517 18.01 26.19 5.38
N PRO A 518 17.12 27.21 5.38
CA PRO A 518 17.47 28.54 4.95
C PRO A 518 18.48 29.18 5.92
N ARG A 519 19.36 30.03 5.39
CA ARG A 519 20.28 30.83 6.20
C ARG A 519 19.51 31.73 7.14
N GLN A 520 19.88 31.72 8.40
CA GLN A 520 19.29 32.55 9.45
C GLN A 520 20.28 33.67 9.91
N GLN A 521 19.92 34.44 10.91
CA GLN A 521 20.76 35.53 11.40
C GLN A 521 21.99 35.07 12.20
N PHE A 522 22.08 33.77 12.49
CA PHE A 522 23.16 33.11 13.21
C PHE A 522 23.64 31.86 12.44
N ASP A 523 24.85 31.39 12.75
CA ASP A 523 25.38 30.18 12.18
C ASP A 523 24.66 28.95 12.74
N ILE A 524 24.25 28.02 11.89
CA ILE A 524 23.60 26.79 12.30
C ILE A 524 24.60 25.65 12.13
N ALA A 525 24.94 24.98 13.24
CA ALA A 525 25.73 23.77 13.23
C ALA A 525 24.78 22.57 13.08
N ILE A 526 24.93 21.79 12.01
CA ILE A 526 24.23 20.53 11.78
C ILE A 526 25.20 19.41 12.08
N GLN A 527 24.85 18.51 12.98
CA GLN A 527 25.74 17.45 13.43
C GLN A 527 25.00 16.11 13.45
N ALA A 528 25.67 15.06 12.98
CA ALA A 528 25.19 13.69 13.16
C ALA A 528 26.01 13.04 14.28
N ALA A 529 25.33 12.37 15.21
CA ALA A 529 25.95 11.79 16.39
C ALA A 529 25.44 10.37 16.68
N ILE A 530 26.31 9.54 17.24
CA ILE A 530 25.99 8.24 17.82
C ILE A 530 26.27 8.35 19.33
N GLY A 531 25.21 8.44 20.13
CA GLY A 531 25.33 8.79 21.54
C GLY A 531 26.04 10.14 21.72
N ALA A 532 27.13 10.18 22.48
CA ALA A 532 27.90 11.40 22.69
C ALA A 532 28.93 11.71 21.56
N LYS A 533 29.14 10.80 20.61
CA LYS A 533 30.16 10.94 19.58
C LYS A 533 29.59 11.56 18.31
N ILE A 534 30.07 12.76 17.96
CA ILE A 534 29.76 13.40 16.68
C ILE A 534 30.57 12.70 15.58
N ILE A 535 29.87 12.21 14.55
CA ILE A 535 30.47 11.48 13.41
C ILE A 535 30.52 12.32 12.15
N ALA A 536 29.60 13.27 11.95
CA ALA A 536 29.62 14.20 10.82
C ALA A 536 29.16 15.59 11.26
N ARG A 537 29.62 16.63 10.56
CA ARG A 537 29.25 18.02 10.85
C ARG A 537 29.25 18.87 9.59
N GLU A 538 28.18 19.66 9.44
CA GLU A 538 28.04 20.73 8.46
C GLU A 538 27.67 22.04 9.15
N THR A 539 27.86 23.16 8.45
CA THR A 539 27.56 24.48 9.02
C THR A 539 26.91 25.38 7.97
N ILE A 540 25.77 25.94 8.30
CA ILE A 540 25.09 26.99 7.53
C ILE A 540 25.54 28.33 8.07
N LYS A 541 26.20 29.14 7.22
CA LYS A 541 26.67 30.47 7.66
C LYS A 541 25.50 31.47 7.76
N ALA A 542 25.54 32.35 8.75
CA ALA A 542 24.57 33.41 8.97
C ALA A 542 24.39 34.31 7.73
N VAL A 543 23.17 34.83 7.55
CA VAL A 543 22.89 35.88 6.57
C VAL A 543 23.49 37.21 7.09
N ARG A 544 24.47 37.75 6.38
CA ARG A 544 24.90 39.12 6.60
C ARG A 544 23.79 40.06 6.09
N LYS A 545 23.18 40.85 6.98
CA LYS A 545 22.21 41.88 6.63
C LYS A 545 22.83 42.81 5.59
N ASP A 546 22.29 42.81 4.37
CA ASP A 546 22.52 43.93 3.43
C ASP A 546 21.57 45.05 3.86
N VAL A 547 22.11 46.05 4.56
CA VAL A 547 21.35 47.19 5.12
C VAL A 547 20.88 48.15 4.00
N THR A 548 21.20 47.88 2.72
CA THR A 548 20.97 48.74 1.57
C THR A 548 19.87 48.28 0.63
N ALA A 549 19.15 47.23 0.89
CA ALA A 549 17.98 46.84 0.10
C ALA A 549 16.82 47.83 0.28
N LYS A 550 16.92 48.98 -0.39
CA LYS A 550 15.90 50.02 -0.45
C LYS A 550 14.65 49.48 -1.13
N CYS A 551 13.57 49.27 -0.38
CA CYS A 551 12.23 49.16 -0.94
C CYS A 551 11.82 50.52 -1.51
N TYR A 552 12.10 50.78 -2.76
CA TYR A 552 11.54 51.93 -3.51
C TYR A 552 10.20 51.53 -4.18
N GLY A 553 9.12 52.28 -3.85
CA GLY A 553 7.96 52.53 -4.71
C GLY A 553 6.82 51.52 -4.70
N GLY A 554 5.77 51.76 -4.01
CA GLY A 554 4.47 52.10 -4.56
C GLY A 554 3.49 51.02 -5.01
N ASP A 555 3.56 49.73 -4.71
CA ASP A 555 2.43 48.82 -4.98
C ASP A 555 2.02 48.08 -3.69
N ILE A 556 0.98 48.65 -3.03
CA ILE A 556 0.46 48.14 -1.76
C ILE A 556 -0.14 46.72 -1.92
N SER A 557 -0.73 46.41 -3.08
CA SER A 557 -1.31 45.09 -3.36
C SER A 557 -0.24 44.02 -3.55
N ARG A 558 0.88 44.35 -4.17
CA ARG A 558 2.03 43.49 -4.33
C ARG A 558 2.74 43.24 -2.98
N LYS A 559 2.82 44.26 -2.13
CA LYS A 559 3.34 44.16 -0.77
C LYS A 559 2.47 43.23 0.10
N ARG A 560 1.15 43.33 -0.04
CA ARG A 560 0.18 42.51 0.70
C ARG A 560 0.25 41.04 0.27
N LYS A 561 0.30 40.76 -1.05
CA LYS A 561 0.51 39.40 -1.58
C LYS A 561 1.86 38.79 -1.19
N LEU A 562 2.92 39.59 -1.14
CA LEU A 562 4.22 39.13 -0.65
C LEU A 562 4.21 38.83 0.84
N LEU A 563 3.52 39.64 1.65
CA LEU A 563 3.35 39.42 3.08
C LEU A 563 2.46 38.18 3.37
N GLU A 564 1.41 37.96 2.60
CA GLU A 564 0.58 36.76 2.68
C GLU A 564 1.33 35.50 2.26
N LYS A 565 2.11 35.57 1.17
CA LYS A 565 3.00 34.47 0.75
C LYS A 565 4.10 34.19 1.78
N GLN A 566 4.63 35.24 2.43
CA GLN A 566 5.61 35.14 3.52
C GLN A 566 4.95 34.58 4.80
N LYS A 567 3.69 34.92 5.06
CA LYS A 567 2.89 34.38 6.18
C LYS A 567 2.56 32.91 5.97
N LYS A 568 2.16 32.52 4.73
CA LYS A 568 2.02 31.11 4.32
C LYS A 568 3.36 30.34 4.38
N GLY A 569 4.45 30.95 3.93
CA GLY A 569 5.80 30.36 4.04
C GLY A 569 6.24 30.16 5.49
N LYS A 570 5.95 31.12 6.38
CA LYS A 570 6.23 30.98 7.82
C LYS A 570 5.38 29.91 8.51
N LYS A 571 4.12 29.71 8.09
CA LYS A 571 3.29 28.58 8.56
C LYS A 571 3.89 27.23 8.20
N ARG A 572 4.67 27.13 7.12
CA ARG A 572 5.33 25.89 6.68
C ARG A 572 6.70 25.65 7.32
N MET A 573 7.16 26.55 8.19
CA MET A 573 8.40 26.38 8.92
C MET A 573 8.11 25.99 10.37
N LYS A 574 8.73 24.91 10.82
CA LYS A 574 8.67 24.49 12.23
C LYS A 574 9.89 25.05 12.96
N GLN A 575 9.67 25.72 14.07
CA GLN A 575 10.75 26.18 14.94
C GLN A 575 11.19 25.00 15.83
N ILE A 576 12.47 24.67 15.78
CA ILE A 576 13.10 23.63 16.59
C ILE A 576 14.20 24.30 17.41
N GLY A 577 13.97 24.45 18.70
CA GLY A 577 14.84 25.29 19.51
C GLY A 577 14.92 26.71 18.91
N ASN A 578 16.14 27.17 18.59
CA ASN A 578 16.39 28.46 17.94
C ASN A 578 16.48 28.39 16.40
N VAL A 579 16.22 27.22 15.79
CA VAL A 579 16.40 27.00 14.36
C VAL A 579 15.04 26.66 13.71
N GLU A 580 14.63 27.46 12.71
CA GLU A 580 13.46 27.17 11.91
C GLU A 580 13.83 26.14 10.83
N VAL A 581 13.18 24.98 10.85
CA VAL A 581 13.37 23.90 9.87
C VAL A 581 12.14 23.81 8.98
N PRO A 582 12.28 23.96 7.64
CA PRO A 582 11.14 23.83 6.73
C PRO A 582 10.66 22.38 6.64
N GLN A 583 9.36 22.17 6.42
CA GLN A 583 8.76 20.84 6.25
C GLN A 583 9.49 20.00 5.19
N LYS A 584 9.90 20.63 4.07
CA LYS A 584 10.66 19.96 3.00
C LYS A 584 11.98 19.33 3.49
N ALA A 585 12.57 19.83 4.58
CA ALA A 585 13.80 19.25 5.10
C ALA A 585 13.56 17.90 5.80
N PHE A 586 12.41 17.71 6.44
CA PHE A 586 12.03 16.41 7.01
C PHE A 586 11.74 15.38 5.91
N LEU A 587 11.04 15.78 4.86
CA LEU A 587 10.71 14.91 3.73
C LEU A 587 11.93 14.56 2.86
N ALA A 588 12.85 15.51 2.67
CA ALA A 588 14.01 15.31 1.80
C ALA A 588 15.10 14.43 2.41
N VAL A 589 15.13 14.30 3.74
CA VAL A 589 15.96 13.30 4.42
C VAL A 589 15.51 11.87 4.11
N LEU A 590 14.26 11.68 3.64
CA LEU A 590 13.74 10.40 3.15
C LEU A 590 14.31 10.01 1.77
N LYS A 591 14.79 11.00 0.99
CA LYS A 591 15.33 10.82 -0.37
C LYS A 591 16.80 11.24 -0.37
N LEU A 592 17.64 10.44 0.27
CA LEU A 592 19.09 10.60 0.25
C LEU A 592 19.63 9.99 -1.04
N ASP A 593 20.01 10.82 -2.01
CA ASP A 593 20.65 10.42 -3.27
C ASP A 593 22.02 9.77 -3.02
#